data_7e34b783227d1fdaf788a0da27c68298
#
_entry.id   7e34b783227d1fdaf788a0da27c68298
#
_cell.length_a   1.000
_cell.length_b   1.000
_cell.length_c   1.000
_cell.angle_alpha   90.00
_cell.angle_beta   90.00
_cell.angle_gamma   90.00
#
_symmetry.space_group_name_H-M   'P 1'
#
loop_
_entity.id
_entity.type
_entity.pdbx_description
1 polymer ?
#
loop_
_entity_poly.entity_id
_entity_poly.type
_entity_poly.pdbx_seq_one_letter_code
_entity_poly.pdbx_strand_id
1 'polypeptide(L)'
;MVGIPSLRVLAVRRILLLSFALLPTLVFAGHGDTSVEPLEQPSLHALASAPSEAELRATIEKLISFGTRSTLSDTKSDTRGIGAARRWVKSRFEAISHDCGGCIEVVTPSQMFTGKRIPQSTEVMDVVAIKRGSGDPKRVIVMTGHLDSRVTDVMNATSDAPGANDDASGVAALVEAARLLSKQDNSATLVFAALSGEEQGLYGGKVLADYATAQGWQVQADLNNDIIGNSHGQNGVLDNTTVRVFSEGTRSTETDEQAKYRRYHGGEVDSPSRNVARYMEQVAEQYLPDLRVHMVYRTDRYGRGGDQVPFLEAGYPAVRVTEGHEDYTRQHQDLRTEKGIHYGDTIEGVDFRYLARVTALNTVTMAAMSRAPVPPSGVDIEGALATDTTVHWKKVPGAAGYRVHWRDTTAPQWQFSRAVGDTDHAVIKDVVIDDWFFGVSSVSADGYESPVAFPGDAGSFQRSASAVTKP
;
A
#
# COMPACT_ATOMS: atom_id res chain seq x y z
N MET A 1 -53.00 31.82 60.86
CA MET A 1 -52.89 31.56 62.32
C MET A 1 -52.80 30.07 62.50
N VAL A 2 -51.93 29.59 63.32
CA VAL A 2 -51.58 28.21 63.75
C VAL A 2 -50.24 27.80 63.14
N GLY A 3 -49.32 27.72 63.78
CA GLY A 3 -48.36 27.51 64.77
C GLY A 3 -47.56 26.23 64.46
N ILE A 4 -46.27 26.38 64.23
CA ILE A 4 -45.30 25.29 63.97
C ILE A 4 -44.62 24.96 65.31
N PRO A 5 -44.55 23.67 65.71
CA PRO A 5 -43.64 23.24 66.76
C PRO A 5 -42.36 22.67 66.22
N SER A 6 -41.23 23.10 66.79
CA SER A 6 -39.87 22.65 66.55
C SER A 6 -39.68 21.18 67.05
N LEU A 7 -39.05 20.34 66.19
CA LEU A 7 -38.51 19.06 66.62
C LEU A 7 -36.94 19.09 66.63
N ARG A 8 -36.45 18.71 67.82
CA ARG A 8 -35.03 18.55 68.12
C ARG A 8 -34.42 17.36 67.35
N VAL A 9 -33.30 17.57 66.70
CA VAL A 9 -32.50 16.51 66.06
C VAL A 9 -31.65 15.79 67.12
N LEU A 10 -31.90 14.53 67.34
CA LEU A 10 -31.00 13.63 68.07
C LEU A 10 -29.93 13.09 67.11
N ALA A 11 -28.66 13.41 67.39
CA ALA A 11 -27.52 12.86 66.65
C ALA A 11 -27.26 11.39 67.13
N VAL A 12 -27.54 10.44 66.24
CA VAL A 12 -27.13 9.03 66.42
C VAL A 12 -25.80 8.82 65.67
N ARG A 13 -24.70 8.68 66.43
CA ARG A 13 -23.41 8.22 65.89
C ARG A 13 -23.55 6.77 65.46
N ARG A 14 -23.58 6.53 64.14
CA ARG A 14 -23.38 5.17 63.59
C ARG A 14 -21.90 4.93 63.38
N ILE A 15 -21.37 3.95 64.11
CA ILE A 15 -20.06 3.38 63.91
C ILE A 15 -20.13 2.54 62.60
N LEU A 16 -19.41 3.01 61.58
CA LEU A 16 -19.25 2.25 60.33
C LEU A 16 -18.14 1.20 60.55
N LEU A 17 -18.52 -0.06 60.74
CA LEU A 17 -17.61 -1.22 60.61
C LEU A 17 -17.29 -1.39 59.13
N LEU A 18 -16.08 -1.01 58.71
CA LEU A 18 -15.54 -1.36 57.38
C LEU A 18 -15.21 -2.87 57.38
N SER A 19 -16.11 -3.68 56.82
CA SER A 19 -15.79 -5.05 56.41
C SER A 19 -14.93 -4.98 55.16
N PHE A 20 -13.63 -5.23 55.28
CA PHE A 20 -12.76 -5.49 54.14
C PHE A 20 -13.15 -6.85 53.56
N ALA A 21 -13.97 -6.85 52.53
CA ALA A 21 -14.13 -8.01 51.67
C ALA A 21 -12.83 -8.18 50.87
N LEU A 22 -12.04 -9.20 51.24
CA LEU A 22 -10.99 -9.72 50.33
C LEU A 22 -11.68 -10.28 49.10
N LEU A 23 -11.73 -9.47 48.04
CA LEU A 23 -11.95 -9.96 46.68
C LEU A 23 -10.73 -10.83 46.34
N PRO A 24 -10.91 -12.08 45.87
CA PRO A 24 -9.81 -12.80 45.27
C PRO A 24 -9.34 -11.99 44.03
N THR A 25 -8.13 -11.47 44.11
CA THR A 25 -7.42 -11.02 42.93
C THR A 25 -7.26 -12.25 42.03
N LEU A 26 -8.10 -12.36 41.02
CA LEU A 26 -7.77 -13.16 39.85
C LEU A 26 -6.46 -12.63 39.32
N VAL A 27 -5.37 -13.28 39.68
CA VAL A 27 -4.10 -13.16 38.98
C VAL A 27 -4.37 -13.73 37.58
N PHE A 28 -4.77 -12.87 36.64
CA PHE A 28 -4.53 -13.17 35.24
C PHE A 28 -3.04 -13.38 35.16
N ALA A 29 -2.61 -14.61 34.91
CA ALA A 29 -1.25 -14.91 34.52
C ALA A 29 -0.95 -13.97 33.35
N GLY A 30 -0.13 -12.96 33.59
CA GLY A 30 0.22 -11.98 32.59
C GLY A 30 0.86 -12.73 31.42
N HIS A 31 0.14 -12.82 30.31
CA HIS A 31 0.81 -12.95 29.03
C HIS A 31 1.75 -11.78 29.01
N GLY A 32 3.08 -12.04 29.06
CA GLY A 32 4.08 -10.98 29.17
C GLY A 32 3.75 -9.91 28.13
N ASP A 33 3.73 -8.68 28.57
CA ASP A 33 3.43 -7.50 27.76
C ASP A 33 4.33 -7.49 26.52
N THR A 34 3.80 -8.00 25.43
CA THR A 34 4.47 -8.16 24.12
C THR A 34 3.76 -7.29 23.11
N SER A 35 3.48 -6.04 23.51
CA SER A 35 3.01 -5.02 22.59
C SER A 35 3.96 -4.90 21.39
N VAL A 36 3.41 -4.71 20.21
CA VAL A 36 4.20 -4.34 19.02
C VAL A 36 4.80 -2.98 19.31
N GLU A 37 6.10 -2.94 19.61
CA GLU A 37 6.79 -1.67 19.72
C GLU A 37 7.06 -1.13 18.32
N PRO A 38 6.58 0.08 17.98
CA PRO A 38 6.88 0.72 16.72
C PRO A 38 8.38 0.92 16.54
N LEU A 39 8.90 0.64 15.35
CA LEU A 39 10.29 0.96 14.99
C LEU A 39 10.39 2.46 14.72
N GLU A 40 10.84 3.23 15.68
CA GLU A 40 11.12 4.64 15.47
C GLU A 40 12.43 4.84 14.69
N GLN A 41 12.29 5.32 13.46
CA GLN A 41 13.41 5.65 12.58
C GLN A 41 13.41 7.15 12.27
N PRO A 42 14.33 7.96 12.80
CA PRO A 42 14.36 9.41 12.57
C PRO A 42 14.37 9.80 11.09
N SER A 43 15.03 8.98 10.25
CA SER A 43 15.07 9.20 8.80
C SER A 43 13.70 9.01 8.13
N LEU A 44 12.84 8.15 8.66
CA LEU A 44 11.47 7.95 8.16
C LEU A 44 10.55 9.09 8.59
N HIS A 45 10.71 9.65 9.80
CA HIS A 45 10.00 10.88 10.21
C HIS A 45 10.36 12.07 9.31
N ALA A 46 11.63 12.20 8.93
CA ALA A 46 12.05 13.23 7.99
C ALA A 46 11.39 13.04 6.61
N LEU A 47 11.31 11.81 6.11
CA LEU A 47 10.62 11.48 4.86
C LEU A 47 9.11 11.70 4.92
N ALA A 48 8.46 11.46 6.07
CA ALA A 48 7.02 11.66 6.27
C ALA A 48 6.60 13.13 6.10
N SER A 49 7.49 14.07 6.35
CA SER A 49 7.25 15.52 6.20
C SER A 49 7.87 16.13 4.94
N ALA A 50 8.51 15.31 4.09
CA ALA A 50 9.30 15.79 2.96
C ALA A 50 8.53 16.07 1.65
N PRO A 51 7.38 15.43 1.32
CA PRO A 51 6.68 15.69 0.07
C PRO A 51 6.21 17.13 -0.05
N SER A 52 6.53 17.75 -1.20
CA SER A 52 6.27 19.15 -1.47
C SER A 52 4.95 19.35 -2.22
N GLU A 53 3.98 20.04 -1.63
CA GLU A 53 2.73 20.43 -2.30
C GLU A 53 3.03 21.22 -3.60
N ALA A 54 4.09 22.02 -3.63
CA ALA A 54 4.48 22.81 -4.80
C ALA A 54 5.00 21.92 -5.94
N GLU A 55 5.83 20.91 -5.66
CA GLU A 55 6.31 19.96 -6.68
C GLU A 55 5.18 19.07 -7.21
N LEU A 56 4.29 18.60 -6.33
CA LEU A 56 3.10 17.85 -6.72
C LEU A 56 2.19 18.68 -7.62
N ARG A 57 1.92 19.93 -7.25
CA ARG A 57 1.13 20.88 -8.05
C ARG A 57 1.77 21.13 -9.42
N ALA A 58 3.06 21.45 -9.46
CA ALA A 58 3.77 21.72 -10.71
C ALA A 58 3.74 20.51 -11.66
N THR A 59 3.83 19.30 -11.11
CA THR A 59 3.72 18.07 -11.89
C THR A 59 2.32 17.89 -12.49
N ILE A 60 1.26 18.06 -11.69
CA ILE A 60 -0.12 17.95 -12.18
C ILE A 60 -0.43 19.04 -13.19
N GLU A 61 -0.09 20.31 -12.92
CA GLU A 61 -0.27 21.43 -13.86
C GLU A 61 0.39 21.16 -15.21
N LYS A 62 1.58 20.55 -15.19
CA LYS A 62 2.24 20.18 -16.44
C LYS A 62 1.53 19.04 -17.16
N LEU A 63 1.10 17.99 -16.45
CA LEU A 63 0.40 16.86 -17.06
C LEU A 63 -0.93 17.28 -17.69
N ILE A 64 -1.73 18.10 -17.01
CA ILE A 64 -3.00 18.60 -17.56
C ILE A 64 -2.80 19.53 -18.76
N SER A 65 -1.64 20.22 -18.85
CA SER A 65 -1.33 21.12 -19.96
C SER A 65 -1.20 20.40 -21.32
N PHE A 66 -1.09 19.06 -21.32
CA PHE A 66 -1.09 18.26 -22.54
C PHE A 66 -2.49 18.03 -23.13
N GLY A 67 -3.53 18.63 -22.54
CA GLY A 67 -4.92 18.59 -22.99
C GLY A 67 -5.57 17.23 -22.79
N THR A 68 -5.12 16.20 -23.47
CA THR A 68 -5.46 14.80 -23.25
C THR A 68 -4.19 13.98 -23.12
N ARG A 69 -4.26 12.91 -22.32
CA ARG A 69 -3.22 11.88 -22.24
C ARG A 69 -3.78 10.49 -22.59
N SER A 70 -4.95 10.44 -23.27
CA SER A 70 -5.49 9.16 -23.73
C SER A 70 -4.41 8.33 -24.41
N THR A 71 -4.31 7.05 -24.07
CA THR A 71 -3.36 6.11 -24.70
C THR A 71 -3.48 6.07 -26.23
N LEU A 72 -4.68 6.36 -26.75
CA LEU A 72 -4.97 6.42 -28.20
C LEU A 72 -4.67 7.80 -28.82
N SER A 73 -4.22 8.78 -28.04
CA SER A 73 -3.96 10.14 -28.52
C SER A 73 -2.63 10.27 -29.25
N ASP A 74 -2.30 11.50 -29.69
CA ASP A 74 -1.09 11.80 -30.46
C ASP A 74 0.19 11.41 -29.69
N THR A 75 1.04 10.61 -30.34
CA THR A 75 2.34 10.19 -29.85
C THR A 75 3.50 11.04 -30.32
N LYS A 76 3.30 11.95 -31.30
CA LYS A 76 4.36 12.73 -31.96
C LYS A 76 4.42 14.18 -31.51
N SER A 77 3.29 14.80 -31.19
CA SER A 77 3.21 16.18 -30.73
C SER A 77 4.05 16.40 -29.46
N ASP A 78 4.76 17.51 -29.37
CA ASP A 78 5.54 17.88 -28.17
C ASP A 78 4.71 18.59 -27.09
N THR A 79 3.50 19.01 -27.44
CA THR A 79 2.64 19.84 -26.55
C THR A 79 1.32 19.22 -26.22
N ARG A 80 0.92 18.11 -26.87
CA ARG A 80 -0.38 17.46 -26.66
C ARG A 80 -0.27 15.94 -26.77
N GLY A 81 -1.10 15.24 -26.01
CA GLY A 81 -1.28 13.80 -26.10
C GLY A 81 -0.31 12.99 -25.25
N ILE A 82 -0.49 11.68 -25.29
CA ILE A 82 0.25 10.72 -24.47
C ILE A 82 1.76 10.75 -24.76
N GLY A 83 2.15 10.98 -26.02
CA GLY A 83 3.56 11.06 -26.39
C GLY A 83 4.29 12.22 -25.74
N ALA A 84 3.66 13.40 -25.68
CA ALA A 84 4.22 14.55 -24.98
C ALA A 84 4.36 14.28 -23.47
N ALA A 85 3.36 13.68 -22.87
CA ALA A 85 3.37 13.31 -21.44
C ALA A 85 4.48 12.29 -21.12
N ARG A 86 4.62 11.23 -21.92
CA ARG A 86 5.70 10.22 -21.77
C ARG A 86 7.09 10.84 -21.84
N ARG A 87 7.34 11.69 -22.85
CA ARG A 87 8.64 12.39 -22.98
C ARG A 87 8.91 13.33 -21.82
N TRP A 88 7.89 14.01 -21.32
CA TRP A 88 8.06 14.90 -20.18
C TRP A 88 8.37 14.12 -18.89
N VAL A 89 7.63 13.05 -18.56
CA VAL A 89 7.91 12.22 -17.37
C VAL A 89 9.31 11.62 -17.46
N LYS A 90 9.69 11.12 -18.65
CA LYS A 90 11.06 10.63 -18.89
C LYS A 90 12.10 11.69 -18.57
N SER A 91 11.91 12.91 -19.06
CA SER A 91 12.83 14.03 -18.80
C SER A 91 12.90 14.42 -17.32
N ARG A 92 11.79 14.27 -16.56
CA ARG A 92 11.76 14.50 -15.11
C ARG A 92 12.60 13.46 -14.37
N PHE A 93 12.46 12.20 -14.71
CA PHE A 93 13.29 11.13 -14.12
C PHE A 93 14.77 11.28 -14.49
N GLU A 94 15.07 11.67 -15.73
CA GLU A 94 16.45 11.96 -16.16
C GLU A 94 17.05 13.15 -15.39
N ALA A 95 16.26 14.20 -15.11
CA ALA A 95 16.69 15.31 -14.28
C ALA A 95 16.98 14.89 -12.84
N ILE A 96 16.08 14.08 -12.23
CA ILE A 96 16.30 13.51 -10.88
C ILE A 96 17.57 12.65 -10.88
N SER A 97 17.79 11.84 -11.93
CA SER A 97 18.99 11.03 -12.08
C SER A 97 20.25 11.90 -12.14
N HIS A 98 20.23 12.97 -12.94
CA HIS A 98 21.34 13.93 -13.00
C HIS A 98 21.66 14.54 -11.63
N ASP A 99 20.63 14.97 -10.90
CA ASP A 99 20.78 15.62 -9.58
C ASP A 99 21.33 14.71 -8.50
N CYS A 100 21.21 13.39 -8.66
CA CYS A 100 21.80 12.39 -7.77
C CYS A 100 23.06 11.72 -8.32
N GLY A 101 23.67 12.28 -9.37
CA GLY A 101 24.91 11.75 -9.95
C GLY A 101 24.74 10.48 -10.77
N GLY A 102 23.58 10.28 -11.41
CA GLY A 102 23.30 9.11 -12.24
C GLY A 102 22.75 7.89 -11.45
N CYS A 103 22.13 8.14 -10.30
CA CYS A 103 21.65 7.06 -9.42
C CYS A 103 20.40 6.33 -9.92
N ILE A 104 19.72 6.85 -10.95
CA ILE A 104 18.49 6.31 -11.53
C ILE A 104 18.73 5.94 -13.00
N GLU A 105 18.39 4.71 -13.35
CA GLU A 105 18.27 4.25 -14.73
C GLU A 105 16.83 4.50 -15.21
N VAL A 106 16.65 5.11 -16.40
CA VAL A 106 15.32 5.35 -16.98
C VAL A 106 15.13 4.47 -18.20
N VAL A 107 14.09 3.64 -18.19
CA VAL A 107 13.74 2.72 -19.26
C VAL A 107 12.30 2.93 -19.71
N THR A 108 11.97 2.48 -20.93
CA THR A 108 10.64 2.62 -21.51
C THR A 108 10.18 1.28 -22.10
N PRO A 109 9.82 0.30 -21.26
CA PRO A 109 9.28 -0.96 -21.76
C PRO A 109 7.97 -0.73 -22.51
N SER A 110 7.76 -1.45 -23.61
CA SER A 110 6.53 -1.33 -24.41
C SER A 110 6.11 -2.66 -25.02
N GLN A 111 4.83 -2.78 -25.32
CA GLN A 111 4.24 -3.90 -26.04
C GLN A 111 3.12 -3.39 -26.96
N MET A 112 2.84 -4.17 -28.04
CA MET A 112 1.73 -3.89 -28.94
C MET A 112 0.46 -4.60 -28.50
N PHE A 113 -0.63 -3.86 -28.40
CA PHE A 113 -1.93 -4.41 -28.00
C PHE A 113 -3.01 -4.13 -29.03
N THR A 114 -4.00 -5.04 -29.08
CA THR A 114 -5.26 -4.91 -29.81
C THR A 114 -6.36 -5.49 -28.92
N GLY A 115 -7.48 -4.81 -28.84
CA GLY A 115 -8.58 -5.25 -27.99
C GLY A 115 -9.83 -4.38 -28.17
N LYS A 116 -10.85 -4.62 -27.37
CA LYS A 116 -12.13 -3.91 -27.46
C LYS A 116 -11.98 -2.40 -27.36
N ARG A 117 -11.10 -1.92 -26.47
CA ARG A 117 -10.81 -0.50 -26.23
C ARG A 117 -9.53 -0.02 -26.94
N ILE A 118 -8.87 -0.91 -27.68
CA ILE A 118 -7.73 -0.64 -28.56
C ILE A 118 -7.98 -1.41 -29.88
N PRO A 119 -8.87 -0.92 -30.77
CA PRO A 119 -9.26 -1.68 -31.96
C PRO A 119 -8.17 -1.73 -33.04
N GLN A 120 -7.22 -0.81 -32.99
CA GLN A 120 -6.04 -0.81 -33.85
C GLN A 120 -4.82 -1.19 -33.03
N SER A 121 -3.87 -1.90 -33.65
CA SER A 121 -2.61 -2.26 -33.00
C SER A 121 -1.90 -1.00 -32.49
N THR A 122 -1.82 -0.83 -31.17
CA THR A 122 -1.32 0.37 -30.51
C THR A 122 -0.18 -0.02 -29.58
N GLU A 123 0.89 0.77 -29.62
CA GLU A 123 2.00 0.63 -28.68
C GLU A 123 1.61 1.23 -27.31
N VAL A 124 1.57 0.39 -26.28
CA VAL A 124 1.50 0.80 -24.89
C VAL A 124 2.92 0.81 -24.36
N MET A 125 3.36 2.00 -23.90
CA MET A 125 4.72 2.23 -23.43
C MET A 125 4.68 2.89 -22.05
N ASP A 126 5.39 2.32 -21.10
CA ASP A 126 5.56 2.88 -19.76
C ASP A 126 6.85 3.70 -19.66
N VAL A 127 6.92 4.58 -18.67
CA VAL A 127 8.13 5.33 -18.33
C VAL A 127 8.55 4.93 -16.91
N VAL A 128 9.70 4.27 -16.81
CA VAL A 128 10.12 3.59 -15.57
C VAL A 128 11.47 4.12 -15.11
N ALA A 129 11.53 4.57 -13.87
CA ALA A 129 12.76 4.97 -13.18
C ALA A 129 13.16 3.87 -12.20
N ILE A 130 14.41 3.41 -12.28
CA ILE A 130 14.95 2.31 -11.50
C ILE A 130 16.14 2.80 -10.69
N LYS A 131 16.01 2.82 -9.38
CA LYS A 131 17.13 3.05 -8.45
C LYS A 131 17.59 1.73 -7.89
N ARG A 132 18.76 1.26 -8.34
CA ARG A 132 19.32 -0.01 -7.89
C ARG A 132 19.62 0.01 -6.40
N GLY A 133 19.29 -1.10 -5.71
CA GLY A 133 19.64 -1.31 -4.33
C GLY A 133 21.11 -1.70 -4.15
N SER A 134 21.68 -1.39 -2.99
CA SER A 134 23.04 -1.79 -2.62
C SER A 134 23.16 -3.27 -2.22
N GLY A 135 22.03 -3.92 -1.90
CA GLY A 135 21.93 -5.34 -1.59
C GLY A 135 21.62 -6.19 -2.83
N ASP A 136 20.62 -7.09 -2.74
CA ASP A 136 20.17 -7.88 -3.88
C ASP A 136 19.42 -6.98 -4.90
N PRO A 137 19.98 -6.75 -6.10
CA PRO A 137 19.37 -5.88 -7.10
C PRO A 137 18.08 -6.47 -7.71
N LYS A 138 17.82 -7.76 -7.52
CA LYS A 138 16.59 -8.43 -7.96
C LYS A 138 15.44 -8.25 -6.96
N ARG A 139 15.73 -7.90 -5.74
CA ARG A 139 14.73 -7.55 -4.73
C ARG A 139 14.18 -6.16 -5.04
N VAL A 140 12.90 -6.07 -5.32
CA VAL A 140 12.30 -4.85 -5.89
C VAL A 140 11.05 -4.44 -5.11
N ILE A 141 10.91 -3.12 -4.90
CA ILE A 141 9.68 -2.48 -4.43
C ILE A 141 9.26 -1.48 -5.49
N VAL A 142 8.03 -1.58 -5.94
CA VAL A 142 7.47 -0.80 -7.05
C VAL A 142 6.45 0.20 -6.52
N MET A 143 6.40 1.36 -7.12
CA MET A 143 5.32 2.34 -7.00
C MET A 143 4.83 2.68 -8.40
N THR A 144 3.54 2.53 -8.64
CA THR A 144 2.90 2.78 -9.93
C THR A 144 1.82 3.84 -9.81
N GLY A 145 1.53 4.47 -10.94
CA GLY A 145 0.40 5.34 -11.22
C GLY A 145 0.26 5.46 -12.72
N HIS A 146 -0.97 5.61 -13.25
CA HIS A 146 -1.13 5.63 -14.70
C HIS A 146 -1.07 7.04 -15.29
N LEU A 147 -0.40 7.14 -16.42
CA LEU A 147 -0.15 8.40 -17.11
C LEU A 147 -1.33 8.81 -18.01
N ASP A 148 -2.05 7.82 -18.54
CA ASP A 148 -3.15 8.09 -19.44
C ASP A 148 -4.37 8.68 -18.70
N SER A 149 -5.21 9.38 -19.44
CA SER A 149 -6.45 10.00 -18.96
C SER A 149 -7.54 9.84 -19.99
N ARG A 150 -8.80 9.99 -19.58
CA ARG A 150 -9.95 9.82 -20.46
C ARG A 150 -11.10 10.79 -20.14
N VAL A 151 -11.97 10.95 -21.12
CA VAL A 151 -13.33 11.47 -20.95
C VAL A 151 -14.34 10.33 -20.82
N THR A 152 -15.64 10.61 -20.84
CA THR A 152 -16.72 9.61 -20.71
C THR A 152 -16.57 8.49 -21.74
N ASP A 153 -16.36 8.83 -23.01
CA ASP A 153 -16.04 7.83 -24.05
C ASP A 153 -14.56 7.51 -24.03
N VAL A 154 -14.20 6.32 -23.58
CA VAL A 154 -12.81 5.83 -23.52
C VAL A 154 -12.12 5.77 -24.89
N MET A 155 -12.89 5.76 -25.97
CA MET A 155 -12.36 5.77 -27.35
C MET A 155 -12.09 7.18 -27.86
N ASN A 156 -12.54 8.23 -27.16
CA ASN A 156 -12.30 9.61 -27.54
C ASN A 156 -10.88 10.04 -27.15
N ALA A 157 -10.00 10.08 -28.13
CA ALA A 157 -8.59 10.41 -27.96
C ALA A 157 -8.27 11.88 -28.26
N THR A 158 -9.27 12.72 -28.55
CA THR A 158 -9.06 14.10 -29.04
C THR A 158 -9.58 15.19 -28.14
N SER A 159 -10.67 14.94 -27.41
CA SER A 159 -11.22 15.91 -26.44
C SER A 159 -10.28 16.11 -25.27
N ASP A 160 -10.35 17.29 -24.68
CA ASP A 160 -9.58 17.58 -23.47
C ASP A 160 -10.03 16.67 -22.31
N ALA A 161 -9.07 15.96 -21.77
CA ALA A 161 -9.20 15.04 -20.63
C ALA A 161 -8.07 15.35 -19.64
N PRO A 162 -8.22 16.38 -18.79
CA PRO A 162 -7.13 16.81 -17.91
C PRO A 162 -6.63 15.71 -16.99
N GLY A 163 -7.53 14.89 -16.43
CA GLY A 163 -7.16 13.77 -15.58
C GLY A 163 -6.28 14.23 -14.42
N ALA A 164 -6.69 15.28 -13.70
CA ALA A 164 -5.86 15.90 -12.66
C ALA A 164 -5.73 14.99 -11.43
N ASN A 165 -6.79 14.28 -11.08
CA ASN A 165 -6.81 13.30 -10.02
C ASN A 165 -6.68 11.87 -10.57
N ASP A 166 -7.30 11.57 -11.69
CA ASP A 166 -7.31 10.29 -12.41
C ASP A 166 -6.46 10.38 -13.70
N ASP A 167 -5.12 10.08 -13.76
CA ASP A 167 -4.32 9.79 -12.57
C ASP A 167 -3.02 10.63 -12.57
N ALA A 168 -3.12 11.94 -12.88
CA ALA A 168 -1.96 12.81 -12.69
C ALA A 168 -1.56 12.88 -11.20
N SER A 169 -2.48 12.57 -10.26
CA SER A 169 -2.17 12.54 -8.82
C SER A 169 -1.20 11.42 -8.47
N GLY A 170 -1.43 10.19 -8.97
CA GLY A 170 -0.51 9.07 -8.78
C GLY A 170 0.82 9.31 -9.48
N VAL A 171 0.82 9.83 -10.72
CA VAL A 171 2.08 10.19 -11.41
C VAL A 171 2.85 11.26 -10.65
N ALA A 172 2.20 12.28 -10.11
CA ALA A 172 2.88 13.31 -9.32
C ALA A 172 3.50 12.70 -8.03
N ALA A 173 2.78 11.82 -7.36
CA ALA A 173 3.27 11.14 -6.17
C ALA A 173 4.51 10.29 -6.46
N LEU A 174 4.51 9.50 -7.55
CA LEU A 174 5.67 8.66 -7.88
C LEU A 174 6.90 9.47 -8.33
N VAL A 175 6.72 10.60 -9.03
CA VAL A 175 7.81 11.49 -9.40
C VAL A 175 8.41 12.14 -8.14
N GLU A 176 7.57 12.59 -7.22
CA GLU A 176 8.02 13.18 -5.95
C GLU A 176 8.72 12.14 -5.06
N ALA A 177 8.18 10.93 -4.96
CA ALA A 177 8.81 9.83 -4.23
C ALA A 177 10.18 9.48 -4.84
N ALA A 178 10.30 9.43 -6.18
CA ALA A 178 11.59 9.23 -6.86
C ALA A 178 12.59 10.33 -6.51
N ARG A 179 12.17 11.60 -6.50
CA ARG A 179 13.00 12.74 -6.11
C ARG A 179 13.52 12.63 -4.68
N LEU A 180 12.66 12.28 -3.75
CA LEU A 180 13.00 12.15 -2.34
C LEU A 180 13.91 10.93 -2.08
N LEU A 181 13.55 9.78 -2.64
CA LEU A 181 14.26 8.53 -2.40
C LEU A 181 15.54 8.42 -3.23
N SER A 182 15.74 9.23 -4.28
CA SER A 182 17.01 9.30 -5.01
C SER A 182 18.20 9.64 -4.09
N LYS A 183 17.96 10.40 -3.04
CA LYS A 183 18.96 10.86 -2.06
C LYS A 183 19.12 9.97 -0.83
N GLN A 184 18.39 8.85 -0.80
CA GLN A 184 18.37 7.93 0.35
C GLN A 184 19.12 6.65 0.03
N ASP A 185 19.71 6.03 1.04
CA ASP A 185 20.25 4.67 0.92
C ASP A 185 19.10 3.66 0.91
N ASN A 186 19.22 2.66 0.04
CA ASN A 186 18.27 1.55 -0.10
C ASN A 186 19.01 0.24 -0.36
N SER A 187 18.61 -0.81 0.33
CA SER A 187 19.12 -2.17 0.13
C SER A 187 18.40 -2.87 -1.02
N ALA A 188 17.07 -2.71 -1.12
CA ALA A 188 16.31 -3.19 -2.28
C ALA A 188 16.31 -2.17 -3.42
N THR A 189 16.11 -2.63 -4.65
CA THR A 189 15.85 -1.79 -5.80
C THR A 189 14.49 -1.11 -5.68
N LEU A 190 14.43 0.20 -5.94
CA LEU A 190 13.20 0.98 -5.99
C LEU A 190 12.83 1.28 -7.45
N VAL A 191 11.57 1.08 -7.78
CA VAL A 191 11.02 1.30 -9.13
C VAL A 191 9.84 2.25 -9.04
N PHE A 192 9.85 3.29 -9.88
CA PHE A 192 8.80 4.28 -10.02
C PHE A 192 8.33 4.26 -11.47
N ALA A 193 7.07 3.90 -11.72
CA ALA A 193 6.59 3.67 -13.07
C ALA A 193 5.31 4.45 -13.37
N ALA A 194 5.38 5.31 -14.39
CA ALA A 194 4.22 5.95 -14.99
C ALA A 194 3.71 5.05 -16.13
N LEU A 195 2.56 4.43 -15.90
CA LEU A 195 1.99 3.42 -16.77
C LEU A 195 1.07 4.03 -17.83
N SER A 196 0.91 3.37 -18.98
CA SER A 196 -0.02 3.77 -20.02
C SER A 196 -1.04 2.67 -20.27
N GLY A 197 -2.23 3.02 -20.75
CA GLY A 197 -3.24 2.02 -21.16
C GLY A 197 -3.98 1.38 -19.99
N GLU A 198 -3.98 1.99 -18.81
CA GLU A 198 -4.85 1.59 -17.70
C GLU A 198 -6.31 1.66 -18.16
N GLU A 199 -6.72 2.81 -18.69
CA GLU A 199 -8.08 3.11 -19.12
C GLU A 199 -8.58 2.25 -20.27
N GLN A 200 -7.69 1.68 -21.06
CA GLN A 200 -8.01 0.77 -22.13
C GLN A 200 -8.08 -0.69 -21.65
N GLY A 201 -7.56 -1.04 -20.47
CA GLY A 201 -7.65 -2.39 -19.92
C GLY A 201 -6.39 -2.87 -19.19
N LEU A 202 -5.78 -2.02 -18.36
CA LEU A 202 -4.65 -2.34 -17.48
C LEU A 202 -3.39 -2.80 -18.24
N TYR A 203 -3.23 -2.32 -19.48
CA TYR A 203 -2.14 -2.80 -20.33
C TYR A 203 -0.76 -2.37 -19.85
N GLY A 204 -0.61 -1.19 -19.26
CA GLY A 204 0.66 -0.74 -18.67
C GLY A 204 1.07 -1.58 -17.48
N GLY A 205 0.15 -1.88 -16.58
CA GLY A 205 0.40 -2.83 -15.48
C GLY A 205 0.89 -4.18 -16.01
N LYS A 206 0.31 -4.67 -17.12
CA LYS A 206 0.79 -5.90 -17.78
C LYS A 206 2.18 -5.75 -18.38
N VAL A 207 2.48 -4.65 -19.09
CA VAL A 207 3.82 -4.38 -19.66
C VAL A 207 4.88 -4.42 -18.55
N LEU A 208 4.61 -3.75 -17.42
CA LEU A 208 5.56 -3.69 -16.33
C LEU A 208 5.71 -5.03 -15.59
N ALA A 209 4.61 -5.76 -15.36
CA ALA A 209 4.66 -7.09 -14.73
C ALA A 209 5.41 -8.11 -15.60
N ASP A 210 5.21 -8.08 -16.93
CA ASP A 210 5.96 -8.91 -17.89
C ASP A 210 7.46 -8.51 -17.90
N TYR A 211 7.75 -7.20 -17.88
CA TYR A 211 9.12 -6.70 -17.77
C TYR A 211 9.79 -7.17 -16.48
N ALA A 212 9.11 -7.05 -15.33
CA ALA A 212 9.61 -7.53 -14.03
C ALA A 212 9.94 -9.03 -14.08
N THR A 213 9.07 -9.81 -14.70
CA THR A 213 9.26 -11.26 -14.90
C THR A 213 10.49 -11.54 -15.79
N ALA A 214 10.64 -10.83 -16.91
CA ALA A 214 11.78 -10.99 -17.82
C ALA A 214 13.11 -10.58 -17.18
N GLN A 215 13.10 -9.57 -16.28
CA GLN A 215 14.27 -9.17 -15.50
C GLN A 215 14.58 -10.12 -14.32
N GLY A 216 13.72 -11.07 -14.04
CA GLY A 216 13.85 -11.98 -12.90
C GLY A 216 13.70 -11.24 -11.55
N TRP A 217 12.89 -10.18 -11.50
CA TRP A 217 12.66 -9.42 -10.29
C TRP A 217 11.88 -10.22 -9.26
N GLN A 218 12.24 -10.01 -8.00
CA GLN A 218 11.52 -10.49 -6.83
C GLN A 218 10.75 -9.30 -6.25
N VAL A 219 9.61 -8.97 -6.86
CA VAL A 219 8.77 -7.86 -6.42
C VAL A 219 8.15 -8.22 -5.07
N GLN A 220 8.43 -7.41 -4.05
CA GLN A 220 7.92 -7.58 -2.69
C GLN A 220 6.66 -6.77 -2.42
N ALA A 221 6.44 -5.69 -3.18
CA ALA A 221 5.22 -4.93 -3.23
C ALA A 221 5.17 -4.11 -4.52
N ASP A 222 4.00 -3.99 -5.11
CA ASP A 222 3.61 -2.89 -5.98
C ASP A 222 2.59 -2.02 -5.22
N LEU A 223 2.92 -0.75 -5.04
CA LEU A 223 2.06 0.26 -4.44
C LEU A 223 1.41 1.05 -5.58
N ASN A 224 0.28 0.55 -6.09
CA ASN A 224 -0.44 1.20 -7.18
C ASN A 224 -1.26 2.38 -6.65
N ASN A 225 -0.96 3.58 -7.12
CA ASN A 225 -1.62 4.81 -6.75
C ASN A 225 -2.53 5.24 -7.88
N ASP A 226 -3.81 5.32 -7.63
CA ASP A 226 -4.80 5.67 -8.63
C ASP A 226 -5.95 6.40 -7.93
N ILE A 227 -6.14 7.69 -8.27
CA ILE A 227 -7.07 8.63 -7.64
C ILE A 227 -6.69 8.86 -6.16
N ILE A 228 -5.63 9.62 -5.91
CA ILE A 228 -5.13 9.84 -4.55
C ILE A 228 -5.10 11.32 -4.14
N GLY A 229 -5.70 12.21 -4.93
CA GLY A 229 -5.57 13.65 -4.75
C GLY A 229 -6.84 14.37 -4.26
N ASN A 230 -8.00 13.74 -4.19
CA ASN A 230 -9.25 14.40 -3.79
C ASN A 230 -9.65 14.06 -2.35
N SER A 231 -10.14 15.05 -1.61
CA SER A 231 -10.65 14.90 -0.25
C SER A 231 -12.16 15.18 -0.12
N HIS A 232 -12.85 15.49 -1.23
CA HIS A 232 -14.27 15.82 -1.24
C HIS A 232 -15.06 14.74 -1.99
N GLY A 233 -15.79 13.91 -1.28
CA GLY A 233 -16.69 12.93 -1.90
C GLY A 233 -17.92 13.57 -2.53
N GLN A 234 -18.44 12.97 -3.61
CA GLN A 234 -19.68 13.38 -4.25
C GLN A 234 -20.88 13.45 -3.28
N ASN A 235 -20.84 12.66 -2.22
CA ASN A 235 -21.87 12.67 -1.14
C ASN A 235 -21.74 13.85 -0.17
N GLY A 236 -20.84 14.80 -0.42
CA GLY A 236 -20.57 15.96 0.41
C GLY A 236 -19.68 15.69 1.64
N VAL A 237 -19.14 14.49 1.77
CA VAL A 237 -18.19 14.18 2.84
C VAL A 237 -16.83 14.80 2.52
N LEU A 238 -16.29 15.58 3.45
CA LEU A 238 -14.91 16.03 3.44
C LEU A 238 -14.09 15.08 4.34
N ASP A 239 -13.19 14.32 3.75
CA ASP A 239 -12.27 13.45 4.47
C ASP A 239 -10.85 13.56 3.87
N ASN A 240 -10.03 14.37 4.49
CA ASN A 240 -8.62 14.53 4.13
C ASN A 240 -7.68 13.79 5.10
N THR A 241 -8.21 12.86 5.87
CA THR A 241 -7.48 12.10 6.91
C THR A 241 -7.49 10.60 6.65
N THR A 242 -8.25 10.11 5.67
CA THR A 242 -8.35 8.68 5.36
C THR A 242 -7.85 8.39 3.95
N VAL A 243 -7.01 7.38 3.81
CA VAL A 243 -6.67 6.76 2.53
C VAL A 243 -7.09 5.30 2.55
N ARG A 244 -7.71 4.81 1.46
CA ARG A 244 -8.08 3.40 1.32
C ARG A 244 -6.95 2.61 0.69
N VAL A 245 -6.64 1.44 1.27
CA VAL A 245 -5.70 0.48 0.69
C VAL A 245 -6.42 -0.83 0.44
N PHE A 246 -6.65 -1.13 -0.84
CA PHE A 246 -7.25 -2.38 -1.29
C PHE A 246 -6.19 -3.46 -1.42
N SER A 247 -6.51 -4.67 -0.97
CA SER A 247 -5.60 -5.81 -1.07
C SER A 247 -6.39 -7.12 -1.19
N GLU A 248 -5.92 -8.03 -2.04
CA GLU A 248 -6.50 -9.37 -2.08
C GLU A 248 -6.33 -10.09 -0.75
N GLY A 249 -7.26 -10.96 -0.40
CA GLY A 249 -7.19 -11.79 0.80
C GLY A 249 -6.42 -13.08 0.57
N THR A 250 -6.68 -13.71 -0.57
CA THR A 250 -6.01 -14.91 -1.08
C THR A 250 -5.32 -14.58 -2.39
N ARG A 251 -4.25 -15.30 -2.71
CA ARG A 251 -3.46 -15.03 -3.92
C ARG A 251 -4.25 -15.38 -5.17
N SER A 252 -4.21 -14.53 -6.18
CA SER A 252 -4.82 -14.78 -7.51
C SER A 252 -4.24 -16.01 -8.21
N THR A 253 -3.04 -16.44 -7.82
CA THR A 253 -2.33 -17.61 -8.37
C THR A 253 -2.44 -18.85 -7.48
N GLU A 254 -3.34 -18.86 -6.48
CA GLU A 254 -3.56 -20.01 -5.59
C GLU A 254 -4.02 -21.24 -6.38
N THR A 255 -3.43 -22.41 -6.10
CA THR A 255 -3.86 -23.70 -6.66
C THR A 255 -4.99 -24.31 -5.83
N ASP A 256 -5.69 -25.31 -6.39
CA ASP A 256 -6.75 -26.03 -5.66
C ASP A 256 -6.20 -26.73 -4.39
N GLU A 257 -4.96 -27.25 -4.43
CA GLU A 257 -4.29 -27.86 -3.30
C GLU A 257 -4.00 -26.80 -2.21
N GLN A 258 -3.51 -25.64 -2.59
CA GLN A 258 -3.25 -24.52 -1.66
C GLN A 258 -4.57 -24.02 -1.06
N ALA A 259 -5.63 -23.88 -1.85
CA ALA A 259 -6.95 -23.50 -1.35
C ALA A 259 -7.52 -24.53 -0.37
N LYS A 260 -7.31 -25.82 -0.64
CA LYS A 260 -7.71 -26.92 0.27
C LYS A 260 -6.91 -26.89 1.57
N TYR A 261 -5.58 -26.67 1.50
CA TYR A 261 -4.73 -26.52 2.68
C TYR A 261 -5.20 -25.35 3.55
N ARG A 262 -5.35 -24.16 2.93
CA ARG A 262 -5.80 -22.92 3.57
C ARG A 262 -7.11 -23.08 4.35
N ARG A 263 -8.06 -23.87 3.84
CA ARG A 263 -9.36 -24.13 4.51
C ARG A 263 -9.23 -24.64 5.93
N TYR A 264 -8.16 -25.35 6.24
CA TYR A 264 -7.93 -25.96 7.54
C TYR A 264 -6.85 -25.28 8.38
N HIS A 265 -6.06 -24.38 7.75
CA HIS A 265 -4.91 -23.73 8.38
C HIS A 265 -5.05 -22.20 8.46
N GLY A 266 -6.13 -21.66 7.91
CA GLY A 266 -6.31 -20.20 7.79
C GLY A 266 -5.55 -19.59 6.62
N GLY A 267 -5.64 -18.27 6.49
CA GLY A 267 -5.01 -17.51 5.41
C GLY A 267 -5.97 -16.89 4.40
N GLU A 268 -7.29 -16.89 4.69
CA GLU A 268 -8.32 -16.27 3.85
C GLU A 268 -8.12 -14.76 3.70
N VAL A 269 -7.42 -14.16 4.64
CA VAL A 269 -7.17 -12.70 4.69
C VAL A 269 -5.71 -12.37 4.96
N ASP A 270 -4.79 -13.27 4.58
CA ASP A 270 -3.39 -13.19 4.97
C ASP A 270 -2.41 -13.33 3.80
N SER A 271 -2.87 -13.03 2.57
CA SER A 271 -1.97 -12.94 1.41
C SER A 271 -0.81 -11.95 1.67
N PRO A 272 0.29 -12.04 0.94
CA PRO A 272 1.36 -11.06 1.00
C PRO A 272 0.86 -9.63 0.75
N SER A 273 -0.06 -9.44 -0.20
CA SER A 273 -0.67 -8.13 -0.48
C SER A 273 -1.42 -7.58 0.74
N ARG A 274 -2.17 -8.42 1.47
CA ARG A 274 -2.84 -8.02 2.69
C ARG A 274 -1.85 -7.65 3.79
N ASN A 275 -0.73 -8.36 3.90
CA ASN A 275 0.30 -8.03 4.87
C ASN A 275 1.10 -6.78 4.48
N VAL A 276 1.22 -6.44 3.19
CA VAL A 276 1.68 -5.11 2.74
C VAL A 276 0.70 -4.01 3.19
N ALA A 277 -0.61 -4.22 3.03
CA ALA A 277 -1.61 -3.23 3.49
C ALA A 277 -1.55 -3.02 5.02
N ARG A 278 -1.39 -4.09 5.81
CA ARG A 278 -1.16 -4.01 7.27
C ARG A 278 0.12 -3.24 7.60
N TYR A 279 1.18 -3.48 6.85
CA TYR A 279 2.43 -2.77 7.02
C TYR A 279 2.28 -1.27 6.72
N MET A 280 1.54 -0.90 5.68
CA MET A 280 1.22 0.50 5.38
C MET A 280 0.39 1.16 6.50
N GLU A 281 -0.57 0.44 7.10
CA GLU A 281 -1.32 0.93 8.26
C GLU A 281 -0.39 1.20 9.44
N GLN A 282 0.52 0.29 9.78
CA GLN A 282 1.53 0.49 10.83
C GLN A 282 2.45 1.67 10.55
N VAL A 283 2.89 1.83 9.29
CA VAL A 283 3.68 3.00 8.85
C VAL A 283 2.90 4.30 9.06
N ALA A 284 1.61 4.33 8.71
CA ALA A 284 0.77 5.50 8.92
C ALA A 284 0.61 5.83 10.41
N GLU A 285 0.29 4.85 11.23
CA GLU A 285 0.14 5.03 12.68
C GLU A 285 1.40 5.59 13.33
N GLN A 286 2.56 5.15 12.88
CA GLN A 286 3.84 5.53 13.47
C GLN A 286 4.35 6.87 12.95
N TYR A 287 4.28 7.15 11.65
CA TYR A 287 4.97 8.28 11.01
C TYR A 287 4.04 9.38 10.50
N LEU A 288 2.73 9.10 10.35
CA LEU A 288 1.75 9.99 9.74
C LEU A 288 0.47 10.09 10.60
N PRO A 289 0.55 10.67 11.80
CA PRO A 289 -0.55 10.65 12.77
C PRO A 289 -1.85 11.30 12.26
N ASP A 290 -1.75 12.15 11.22
CA ASP A 290 -2.89 12.83 10.59
C ASP A 290 -3.46 12.06 9.39
N LEU A 291 -2.98 10.84 9.11
CA LEU A 291 -3.46 10.02 8.00
C LEU A 291 -3.75 8.59 8.47
N ARG A 292 -4.98 8.18 8.37
CA ARG A 292 -5.45 6.83 8.68
C ARG A 292 -5.53 5.97 7.42
N VAL A 293 -4.92 4.82 7.44
CA VAL A 293 -5.14 3.79 6.42
C VAL A 293 -6.44 3.05 6.73
N HIS A 294 -7.36 3.01 5.76
CA HIS A 294 -8.54 2.16 5.79
C HIS A 294 -8.29 0.94 4.88
N MET A 295 -7.93 -0.18 5.48
CA MET A 295 -7.76 -1.44 4.74
C MET A 295 -9.09 -1.92 4.18
N VAL A 296 -9.18 -2.08 2.86
CA VAL A 296 -10.35 -2.66 2.20
C VAL A 296 -10.05 -4.09 1.78
N TYR A 297 -10.83 -5.02 2.32
CA TYR A 297 -10.65 -6.48 2.11
C TYR A 297 -11.24 -6.91 0.77
N ARG A 298 -10.75 -6.31 -0.32
CA ARG A 298 -11.03 -6.60 -1.72
C ARG A 298 -9.81 -6.29 -2.55
N THR A 299 -9.67 -6.97 -3.68
CA THR A 299 -8.60 -6.69 -4.65
C THR A 299 -8.70 -5.28 -5.22
N ASP A 300 -9.94 -4.79 -5.47
CA ASP A 300 -10.25 -3.44 -5.94
C ASP A 300 -11.70 -3.06 -5.59
N ARG A 301 -12.14 -1.89 -6.04
CA ARG A 301 -13.53 -1.42 -5.99
C ARG A 301 -14.46 -2.46 -6.62
N TYR A 302 -15.72 -2.49 -6.18
CA TYR A 302 -16.67 -3.52 -6.59
C TYR A 302 -16.87 -3.57 -8.11
N GLY A 303 -16.45 -4.69 -8.72
CA GLY A 303 -16.55 -4.91 -10.17
C GLY A 303 -15.61 -4.06 -11.02
N ARG A 304 -14.57 -3.46 -10.42
CA ARG A 304 -13.55 -2.66 -11.09
C ARG A 304 -12.16 -3.28 -10.89
N GLY A 305 -11.15 -2.71 -11.53
CA GLY A 305 -9.75 -3.09 -11.40
C GLY A 305 -8.83 -1.87 -11.41
N GLY A 306 -7.54 -2.09 -11.39
CA GLY A 306 -6.46 -1.13 -11.50
C GLY A 306 -5.14 -1.84 -11.82
N ASP A 307 -4.06 -1.10 -12.02
CA ASP A 307 -2.78 -1.64 -12.50
C ASP A 307 -2.07 -2.62 -11.53
N GLN A 308 -2.52 -2.71 -10.26
CA GLN A 308 -2.07 -3.77 -9.36
C GLN A 308 -2.51 -5.17 -9.80
N VAL A 309 -3.61 -5.31 -10.56
CA VAL A 309 -4.17 -6.61 -10.95
C VAL A 309 -3.20 -7.44 -11.80
N PRO A 310 -2.56 -6.92 -12.85
CA PRO A 310 -1.53 -7.66 -13.59
C PRO A 310 -0.36 -8.16 -12.73
N PHE A 311 0.03 -7.42 -11.69
CA PHE A 311 1.05 -7.88 -10.74
C PHE A 311 0.56 -9.06 -9.92
N LEU A 312 -0.70 -9.01 -9.42
CA LEU A 312 -1.32 -10.12 -8.70
C LEU A 312 -1.42 -11.37 -9.56
N GLU A 313 -1.84 -11.21 -10.83
CA GLU A 313 -1.93 -12.31 -11.82
C GLU A 313 -0.55 -12.90 -12.15
N ALA A 314 0.50 -12.08 -12.12
CA ALA A 314 1.88 -12.53 -12.24
C ALA A 314 2.44 -13.16 -10.95
N GLY A 315 1.66 -13.20 -9.86
CA GLY A 315 2.02 -13.78 -8.56
C GLY A 315 2.84 -12.87 -7.66
N TYR A 316 2.88 -11.56 -7.95
CA TYR A 316 3.54 -10.56 -7.13
C TYR A 316 2.57 -9.94 -6.12
N PRO A 317 3.03 -9.58 -4.91
CA PRO A 317 2.22 -8.78 -3.98
C PRO A 317 1.97 -7.38 -4.55
N ALA A 318 0.71 -6.93 -4.51
CA ALA A 318 0.35 -5.59 -4.95
C ALA A 318 -0.87 -5.07 -4.19
N VAL A 319 -0.95 -3.76 -3.99
CA VAL A 319 -2.06 -3.07 -3.35
C VAL A 319 -2.48 -1.87 -4.20
N ARG A 320 -3.78 -1.49 -4.12
CA ARG A 320 -4.24 -0.21 -4.66
C ARG A 320 -4.40 0.79 -3.53
N VAL A 321 -3.77 1.93 -3.67
CA VAL A 321 -3.90 3.12 -2.82
C VAL A 321 -4.84 4.10 -3.50
N THR A 322 -5.89 4.55 -2.82
CA THR A 322 -6.86 5.50 -3.38
C THR A 322 -7.49 6.36 -2.28
N GLU A 323 -8.07 7.49 -2.66
CA GLU A 323 -8.71 8.44 -1.74
C GLU A 323 -9.84 7.84 -0.91
N GLY A 324 -10.20 8.49 0.22
CA GLY A 324 -11.23 8.02 1.14
C GLY A 324 -12.63 8.00 0.50
N HIS A 325 -12.99 9.04 -0.24
CA HIS A 325 -14.30 9.21 -0.88
C HIS A 325 -14.14 9.76 -2.30
N GLU A 326 -14.69 9.06 -3.29
CA GLU A 326 -14.60 9.43 -4.70
C GLU A 326 -15.66 10.45 -5.11
N ASP A 327 -15.33 11.32 -6.07
CA ASP A 327 -16.26 12.24 -6.73
C ASP A 327 -16.47 11.83 -8.19
N TYR A 328 -17.57 11.15 -8.47
CA TYR A 328 -17.94 10.66 -9.81
C TYR A 328 -18.43 11.76 -10.75
N THR A 329 -18.61 13.02 -10.29
CA THR A 329 -18.83 14.17 -11.18
C THR A 329 -17.54 14.60 -11.86
N ARG A 330 -16.38 14.18 -11.33
CA ARG A 330 -15.05 14.46 -11.87
C ARG A 330 -14.49 13.28 -12.65
N GLN A 331 -14.51 12.09 -12.07
CA GLN A 331 -13.90 10.89 -12.63
C GLN A 331 -14.58 10.47 -13.95
N HIS A 332 -13.80 10.27 -15.02
CA HIS A 332 -14.23 9.80 -16.33
C HIS A 332 -15.34 10.67 -16.98
N GLN A 333 -15.29 11.99 -16.79
CA GLN A 333 -16.31 12.91 -17.28
C GLN A 333 -15.78 13.83 -18.38
N ASP A 334 -16.66 14.13 -19.35
CA ASP A 334 -16.41 15.25 -20.27
C ASP A 334 -16.45 16.56 -19.49
N LEU A 335 -15.59 17.52 -19.90
CA LEU A 335 -15.61 18.87 -19.36
C LEU A 335 -16.91 19.55 -19.73
N ARG A 336 -17.78 19.84 -18.76
CA ARG A 336 -19.05 20.54 -18.94
C ARG A 336 -19.59 21.12 -17.65
N THR A 337 -20.50 22.06 -17.78
CA THR A 337 -21.34 22.52 -16.67
C THR A 337 -22.77 22.16 -16.98
N GLU A 338 -23.41 21.39 -16.12
CA GLU A 338 -24.80 20.99 -16.26
C GLU A 338 -25.54 21.17 -14.94
N LYS A 339 -26.65 21.93 -14.96
CA LYS A 339 -27.47 22.25 -13.77
C LYS A 339 -26.67 22.84 -12.61
N GLY A 340 -25.62 23.63 -12.91
CA GLY A 340 -24.77 24.27 -11.94
C GLY A 340 -23.66 23.35 -11.37
N ILE A 341 -23.56 22.08 -11.81
CA ILE A 341 -22.49 21.15 -11.44
C ILE A 341 -21.41 21.22 -12.51
N HIS A 342 -20.16 21.38 -12.08
CA HIS A 342 -18.97 21.30 -12.94
C HIS A 342 -18.50 19.85 -13.02
N TYR A 343 -18.54 19.29 -14.23
CA TYR A 343 -18.06 17.95 -14.53
C TYR A 343 -16.68 17.97 -15.14
N GLY A 344 -15.91 16.92 -14.90
CA GLY A 344 -14.57 16.73 -15.45
C GLY A 344 -13.48 16.78 -14.38
N ASP A 345 -12.42 16.05 -14.64
CA ASP A 345 -11.31 15.90 -13.70
C ASP A 345 -10.29 17.02 -13.87
N THR A 346 -10.55 18.11 -13.19
CA THR A 346 -9.75 19.34 -13.25
C THR A 346 -8.97 19.56 -11.95
N ILE A 347 -7.96 20.45 -11.99
CA ILE A 347 -7.06 20.69 -10.87
C ILE A 347 -7.77 21.24 -9.60
N GLU A 348 -8.93 21.88 -9.77
CA GLU A 348 -9.73 22.38 -8.65
C GLU A 348 -10.28 21.26 -7.76
N GLY A 349 -10.27 20.00 -8.24
CA GLY A 349 -10.61 18.82 -7.47
C GLY A 349 -9.48 18.29 -6.59
N VAL A 350 -8.26 18.79 -6.76
CA VAL A 350 -7.08 18.25 -6.05
C VAL A 350 -6.83 19.00 -4.75
N ASP A 351 -6.81 18.28 -3.64
CA ASP A 351 -6.32 18.71 -2.34
C ASP A 351 -4.84 18.36 -2.21
N PHE A 352 -3.96 19.31 -2.48
CA PHE A 352 -2.51 19.09 -2.50
C PHE A 352 -1.92 18.74 -1.14
N ARG A 353 -2.54 19.19 -0.05
CA ARG A 353 -2.11 18.82 1.29
C ARG A 353 -2.44 17.36 1.59
N TYR A 354 -3.61 16.90 1.17
CA TYR A 354 -3.98 15.49 1.27
C TYR A 354 -3.09 14.62 0.38
N LEU A 355 -2.89 15.01 -0.89
CA LEU A 355 -2.00 14.33 -1.83
C LEU A 355 -0.56 14.20 -1.27
N ALA A 356 -0.04 15.25 -0.64
CA ALA A 356 1.29 15.20 -0.01
C ALA A 356 1.36 14.16 1.11
N ARG A 357 0.31 14.00 1.93
CA ARG A 357 0.26 12.96 2.97
C ARG A 357 0.20 11.56 2.40
N VAL A 358 -0.60 11.33 1.35
CA VAL A 358 -0.66 10.02 0.69
C VAL A 358 0.67 9.71 0.00
N THR A 359 1.32 10.70 -0.61
CA THR A 359 2.67 10.57 -1.16
C THR A 359 3.68 10.21 -0.08
N ALA A 360 3.58 10.83 1.11
CA ALA A 360 4.42 10.50 2.25
C ALA A 360 4.26 9.05 2.71
N LEU A 361 3.02 8.54 2.80
CA LEU A 361 2.75 7.15 3.16
C LEU A 361 3.48 6.18 2.22
N ASN A 362 3.34 6.38 0.91
CA ASN A 362 4.02 5.54 -0.08
C ASN A 362 5.55 5.65 0.03
N THR A 363 6.08 6.88 0.14
CA THR A 363 7.52 7.15 0.23
C THR A 363 8.15 6.50 1.46
N VAL A 364 7.50 6.64 2.64
CA VAL A 364 7.98 6.05 3.89
C VAL A 364 7.88 4.52 3.84
N THR A 365 6.77 3.98 3.31
CA THR A 365 6.61 2.53 3.14
C THR A 365 7.71 1.94 2.25
N MET A 366 7.98 2.55 1.09
CA MET A 366 9.06 2.11 0.20
C MET A 366 10.44 2.19 0.88
N ALA A 367 10.73 3.28 1.58
CA ALA A 367 11.99 3.46 2.29
C ALA A 367 12.17 2.40 3.38
N ALA A 368 11.16 2.19 4.22
CA ALA A 368 11.19 1.22 5.31
C ALA A 368 11.37 -0.22 4.77
N MET A 369 10.53 -0.64 3.82
CA MET A 369 10.64 -1.95 3.18
C MET A 369 11.99 -2.15 2.49
N SER A 370 12.55 -1.12 1.85
CA SER A 370 13.82 -1.24 1.12
C SER A 370 15.02 -1.48 2.02
N ARG A 371 14.97 -0.99 3.26
CA ARG A 371 16.03 -1.11 4.27
C ARG A 371 15.89 -2.35 5.14
N ALA A 372 14.67 -2.85 5.32
CA ALA A 372 14.41 -4.11 6.02
C ALA A 372 14.97 -5.30 5.23
N PRO A 373 15.29 -6.44 5.84
CA PRO A 373 15.52 -7.69 5.10
C PRO A 373 14.25 -8.19 4.41
N VAL A 374 14.34 -9.23 3.57
CA VAL A 374 13.12 -9.83 2.98
C VAL A 374 12.26 -10.49 4.06
N PRO A 375 10.93 -10.54 3.91
CA PRO A 375 10.09 -11.36 4.79
C PRO A 375 10.55 -12.81 4.79
N PRO A 376 10.52 -13.53 5.93
CA PRO A 376 10.94 -14.92 6.00
C PRO A 376 10.10 -15.82 5.08
N SER A 377 10.72 -16.88 4.59
CA SER A 377 10.03 -17.92 3.82
C SER A 377 9.93 -19.21 4.60
N GLY A 378 9.06 -20.13 4.16
CA GLY A 378 8.86 -21.41 4.82
C GLY A 378 8.38 -21.26 6.25
N VAL A 379 7.58 -20.23 6.51
CA VAL A 379 6.91 -20.05 7.80
C VAL A 379 5.91 -21.18 7.97
N ASP A 380 5.98 -21.88 9.10
CA ASP A 380 5.09 -22.97 9.48
C ASP A 380 4.81 -22.96 10.98
N ILE A 381 3.73 -23.58 11.41
CA ILE A 381 3.31 -23.60 12.82
C ILE A 381 2.95 -25.02 13.25
N GLU A 382 3.32 -25.34 14.49
CA GLU A 382 3.02 -26.63 15.14
C GLU A 382 2.38 -26.38 16.51
N GLY A 383 1.48 -27.26 16.95
CA GLY A 383 0.87 -27.15 18.28
C GLY A 383 -0.60 -27.59 18.35
N ALA A 384 -1.14 -28.29 17.33
CA ALA A 384 -2.54 -28.66 17.22
C ALA A 384 -3.13 -29.39 18.43
N LEU A 385 -2.31 -30.04 19.27
CA LEU A 385 -2.71 -30.76 20.50
C LEU A 385 -1.89 -30.26 21.71
N ALA A 386 -1.48 -28.98 21.69
CA ALA A 386 -0.69 -28.38 22.77
C ALA A 386 -1.28 -27.03 23.18
N THR A 387 -0.89 -26.53 24.36
CA THR A 387 -1.23 -25.19 24.84
C THR A 387 -0.26 -24.12 24.33
N ASP A 388 0.88 -24.56 23.82
CA ASP A 388 1.95 -23.72 23.25
C ASP A 388 1.93 -23.85 21.73
N THR A 389 2.25 -22.78 21.01
CA THR A 389 2.47 -22.81 19.56
C THR A 389 3.95 -22.67 19.25
N THR A 390 4.50 -23.55 18.42
CA THR A 390 5.84 -23.41 17.86
C THR A 390 5.76 -22.85 16.45
N VAL A 391 6.51 -21.81 16.19
CA VAL A 391 6.60 -21.17 14.86
C VAL A 391 7.99 -21.41 14.29
N HIS A 392 8.07 -21.86 13.04
CA HIS A 392 9.31 -22.13 12.30
C HIS A 392 9.40 -21.24 11.07
N TRP A 393 10.64 -20.96 10.62
CA TRP A 393 10.89 -20.23 9.37
C TRP A 393 12.30 -20.50 8.85
N LYS A 394 12.55 -20.12 7.59
CA LYS A 394 13.90 -20.12 7.03
C LYS A 394 14.60 -18.81 7.34
N LYS A 395 15.82 -18.89 7.87
CA LYS A 395 16.67 -17.71 8.10
C LYS A 395 16.89 -16.90 6.82
N VAL A 396 16.87 -15.58 6.98
CA VAL A 396 17.01 -14.60 5.91
C VAL A 396 18.41 -14.00 5.93
N PRO A 397 19.14 -13.99 4.82
CA PRO A 397 20.43 -13.29 4.75
C PRO A 397 20.27 -11.80 5.07
N GLY A 398 21.12 -11.27 5.94
CA GLY A 398 21.10 -9.87 6.37
C GLY A 398 20.12 -9.56 7.50
N ALA A 399 19.31 -10.51 7.96
CA ALA A 399 18.53 -10.36 9.18
C ALA A 399 19.44 -10.46 10.40
N ALA A 400 19.30 -9.53 11.34
CA ALA A 400 19.95 -9.56 12.65
C ALA A 400 19.08 -10.28 13.70
N GLY A 401 17.79 -10.40 13.42
CA GLY A 401 16.82 -11.08 14.27
C GLY A 401 15.46 -11.20 13.59
N TYR A 402 14.51 -11.74 14.34
CA TYR A 402 13.16 -11.97 13.90
C TYR A 402 12.18 -11.54 14.99
N ARG A 403 10.92 -11.30 14.57
CA ARG A 403 9.78 -11.14 15.47
C ARG A 403 8.68 -12.11 15.09
N VAL A 404 8.15 -12.82 16.06
CA VAL A 404 6.94 -13.60 15.91
C VAL A 404 5.76 -12.70 16.29
N HIS A 405 4.79 -12.63 15.41
CA HIS A 405 3.57 -11.87 15.58
C HIS A 405 2.38 -12.82 15.76
N TRP A 406 1.38 -12.40 16.53
CA TRP A 406 0.11 -13.11 16.60
C TRP A 406 -1.05 -12.14 16.79
N ARG A 407 -2.22 -12.58 16.38
CA ARG A 407 -3.46 -11.83 16.48
C ARG A 407 -4.64 -12.77 16.66
N ASP A 408 -5.70 -12.30 17.30
CA ASP A 408 -7.01 -12.96 17.26
C ASP A 408 -7.43 -13.21 15.80
N THR A 409 -8.09 -14.35 15.54
CA THR A 409 -8.51 -14.75 14.19
C THR A 409 -9.48 -13.77 13.54
N THR A 410 -10.15 -12.90 14.32
CA THR A 410 -11.06 -11.85 13.88
C THR A 410 -10.42 -10.47 13.81
N ALA A 411 -9.21 -10.29 14.36
CA ALA A 411 -8.53 -8.99 14.36
C ALA A 411 -7.99 -8.63 12.96
N PRO A 412 -8.15 -7.38 12.51
CA PRO A 412 -7.65 -6.95 11.20
C PRO A 412 -6.12 -6.79 11.16
N GLN A 413 -5.51 -6.45 12.30
CA GLN A 413 -4.09 -6.11 12.44
C GLN A 413 -3.40 -7.03 13.44
N TRP A 414 -2.08 -7.19 13.32
CA TRP A 414 -1.23 -7.87 14.29
C TRP A 414 -1.29 -7.16 15.64
N GLN A 415 -1.70 -7.88 16.70
CA GLN A 415 -1.96 -7.30 18.02
C GLN A 415 -0.79 -7.46 18.97
N PHE A 416 -0.03 -8.54 18.80
CA PHE A 416 1.06 -8.92 19.69
C PHE A 416 2.30 -9.28 18.87
N SER A 417 3.47 -9.07 19.47
CA SER A 417 4.73 -9.55 18.90
C SER A 417 5.77 -9.85 19.96
N ARG A 418 6.75 -10.67 19.62
CA ARG A 418 7.91 -10.96 20.45
C ARG A 418 9.18 -11.05 19.61
N ALA A 419 10.18 -10.25 19.96
CA ALA A 419 11.53 -10.38 19.40
C ALA A 419 12.17 -11.69 19.89
N VAL A 420 12.76 -12.46 18.97
CA VAL A 420 13.30 -13.78 19.24
C VAL A 420 14.78 -13.94 18.88
N GLY A 421 15.42 -12.86 18.45
CA GLY A 421 16.84 -12.86 18.06
C GLY A 421 17.09 -13.62 16.75
N ASP A 422 18.35 -14.00 16.52
CA ASP A 422 18.77 -14.74 15.31
C ASP A 422 18.53 -16.26 15.47
N THR A 423 17.29 -16.68 15.31
CA THR A 423 16.85 -18.08 15.36
C THR A 423 16.00 -18.43 14.14
N ASP A 424 15.69 -19.69 13.95
CA ASP A 424 14.80 -20.22 12.89
C ASP A 424 13.47 -20.78 13.44
N HIS A 425 13.27 -20.67 14.76
CA HIS A 425 12.03 -21.09 15.42
C HIS A 425 11.82 -20.37 16.76
N ALA A 426 10.58 -20.37 17.26
CA ALA A 426 10.25 -19.92 18.59
C ALA A 426 9.02 -20.62 19.13
N VAL A 427 8.99 -20.86 20.45
CA VAL A 427 7.82 -21.37 21.15
C VAL A 427 7.09 -20.20 21.82
N ILE A 428 5.81 -20.00 21.47
CA ILE A 428 4.93 -19.02 22.08
C ILE A 428 4.12 -19.73 23.14
N LYS A 429 4.51 -19.49 24.41
CA LYS A 429 3.94 -20.15 25.58
C LYS A 429 2.51 -19.69 25.84
N ASP A 430 1.63 -20.63 26.19
CA ASP A 430 0.25 -20.39 26.57
C ASP A 430 -0.59 -19.65 25.50
N VAL A 431 -0.21 -19.78 24.23
CA VAL A 431 -0.93 -19.23 23.08
C VAL A 431 -1.33 -20.40 22.17
N VAL A 432 -2.60 -20.78 22.23
CA VAL A 432 -3.14 -21.96 21.55
C VAL A 432 -3.32 -21.67 20.06
N ILE A 433 -2.84 -22.55 19.21
CA ILE A 433 -2.86 -22.40 17.75
C ILE A 433 -4.27 -22.21 17.17
N ASP A 434 -5.30 -22.78 17.81
CA ASP A 434 -6.68 -22.75 17.32
C ASP A 434 -7.33 -21.35 17.42
N ASP A 435 -6.87 -20.52 18.37
CA ASP A 435 -7.48 -19.22 18.67
C ASP A 435 -6.76 -18.04 18.01
N TRP A 436 -5.55 -18.25 17.47
CA TRP A 436 -4.67 -17.20 17.01
C TRP A 436 -4.10 -17.48 15.64
N PHE A 437 -3.93 -16.41 14.85
CA PHE A 437 -3.09 -16.41 13.67
C PHE A 437 -1.68 -15.92 14.02
N PHE A 438 -0.68 -16.54 13.39
CA PHE A 438 0.73 -16.25 13.59
C PHE A 438 1.38 -15.74 12.33
N GLY A 439 2.53 -15.11 12.47
CA GLY A 439 3.39 -14.71 11.36
C GLY A 439 4.77 -14.31 11.84
N VAL A 440 5.69 -14.15 10.93
CA VAL A 440 7.09 -13.81 11.24
C VAL A 440 7.57 -12.68 10.35
N SER A 441 8.23 -11.70 10.96
CA SER A 441 9.01 -10.68 10.27
C SER A 441 10.50 -10.85 10.54
N SER A 442 11.32 -10.36 9.63
CA SER A 442 12.77 -10.24 9.79
C SER A 442 13.15 -8.80 10.15
N VAL A 443 14.20 -8.63 10.93
CA VAL A 443 14.66 -7.33 11.41
C VAL A 443 16.12 -7.13 11.05
N SER A 444 16.48 -5.98 10.46
CA SER A 444 17.86 -5.60 10.18
C SER A 444 18.63 -5.20 11.44
N ALA A 445 19.95 -5.10 11.36
CA ALA A 445 20.78 -4.60 12.46
C ALA A 445 20.42 -3.16 12.88
N ASP A 446 19.91 -2.36 11.93
CA ASP A 446 19.47 -0.98 12.15
C ASP A 446 18.02 -0.88 12.65
N GLY A 447 17.35 -2.02 12.87
CA GLY A 447 16.00 -2.08 13.41
C GLY A 447 14.87 -1.90 12.37
N TYR A 448 15.16 -1.95 11.06
CA TYR A 448 14.10 -1.98 10.04
C TYR A 448 13.47 -3.36 9.97
N GLU A 449 12.16 -3.41 10.06
CA GLU A 449 11.37 -4.63 10.08
C GLU A 449 10.67 -4.85 8.74
N SER A 450 10.65 -6.09 8.25
CA SER A 450 9.92 -6.47 7.04
C SER A 450 8.42 -6.56 7.29
N PRO A 451 7.58 -6.55 6.23
CA PRO A 451 6.22 -7.05 6.36
C PRO A 451 6.20 -8.47 6.94
N VAL A 452 5.10 -8.80 7.64
CA VAL A 452 4.94 -10.12 8.27
C VAL A 452 4.57 -11.17 7.23
N ALA A 453 5.30 -12.28 7.18
CA ALA A 453 4.94 -13.46 6.40
C ALA A 453 4.03 -14.38 7.24
N PHE A 454 2.84 -14.67 6.70
CA PHE A 454 1.91 -15.64 7.28
C PHE A 454 2.33 -17.08 6.93
N PRO A 455 2.00 -18.10 7.74
CA PRO A 455 2.36 -19.50 7.50
C PRO A 455 1.84 -20.07 6.18
N GLY A 456 2.62 -20.99 5.63
CA GLY A 456 2.30 -21.71 4.40
C GLY A 456 2.41 -20.84 3.14
N ASP A 457 1.96 -21.39 2.01
CA ASP A 457 2.00 -20.74 0.71
C ASP A 457 1.06 -19.51 0.65
N ALA A 458 -0.02 -19.50 1.43
CA ALA A 458 -0.99 -18.42 1.47
C ALA A 458 -0.34 -17.06 1.78
N GLY A 459 0.61 -17.03 2.73
CA GLY A 459 1.28 -15.81 3.19
C GLY A 459 2.70 -15.62 2.70
N SER A 460 3.21 -16.51 1.85
CA SER A 460 4.58 -16.46 1.37
C SER A 460 4.82 -15.29 0.41
N PHE A 461 5.83 -14.44 0.67
CA PHE A 461 6.27 -13.39 -0.26
C PHE A 461 7.06 -13.93 -1.47
N GLN A 462 7.36 -15.21 -1.48
CA GLN A 462 7.98 -15.85 -2.63
C GLN A 462 6.93 -16.11 -3.72
N ARG A 463 7.32 -15.87 -4.97
CA ARG A 463 6.49 -16.18 -6.12
C ARG A 463 6.29 -17.69 -6.22
N SER A 464 5.06 -18.14 -6.33
CA SER A 464 4.74 -19.55 -6.52
C SER A 464 5.33 -20.07 -7.84
N ALA A 465 5.91 -21.29 -7.82
CA ALA A 465 6.40 -21.94 -9.02
C ALA A 465 5.31 -22.16 -10.09
N SER A 466 4.05 -22.29 -9.66
CA SER A 466 2.88 -22.44 -10.56
C SER A 466 2.55 -21.14 -11.33
N ALA A 467 2.94 -19.96 -10.83
CA ALA A 467 2.76 -18.69 -11.53
C ALA A 467 3.73 -18.54 -12.73
N VAL A 468 4.82 -19.31 -12.74
CA VAL A 468 5.86 -19.24 -13.79
C VAL A 468 5.47 -20.02 -15.05
N THR A 469 4.46 -20.90 -15.00
CA THR A 469 4.14 -21.86 -16.07
C THR A 469 2.88 -21.55 -16.88
N LYS A 470 2.20 -20.40 -16.66
CA LYS A 470 1.13 -19.96 -17.56
C LYS A 470 1.72 -19.10 -18.66
N PRO A 471 1.67 -19.56 -19.94
CA PRO A 471 2.10 -18.78 -21.10
C PRO A 471 1.17 -17.62 -21.41
#